data_04cdc18616c9dba3914ed9b01ebae4b7
#
_entry.id   04cdc18616c9dba3914ed9b01ebae4b7
#
_cell.length_a   1.000
_cell.length_b   1.000
_cell.length_c   1.000
_cell.angle_alpha   90.00
_cell.angle_beta   90.00
_cell.angle_gamma   90.00
#
_symmetry.space_group_name_H-M   'P 1'
#
loop_
_entity.id
_entity.type
_entity.pdbx_description
1 polymer ?
#
loop_
_entity_poly.entity_id
_entity_poly.type
_entity_poly.pdbx_seq_one_letter_code
_entity_poly.pdbx_strand_id
1 'polypeptide(L)'
;MNEKLKQSAAYLTACLPALIYITWLSAYYWLLEGGRYRAFFQPKLWPLLILTLILLLAYSTAFISQFTARPTRAIKADVWLNTAILVLPALFLWSIYGQSLGADAFAKRAFNTVQNLPAEGVYLRNSLESATSGSMPTLLDLITNREKFEGRQVSVEGMVYRSTGADSNGFALFRFAVVCCAADALPFSIRVETKSRQELKNDTWVRVEGLFSTATINGKRVSTINAARVQPLPTPPPEKRYLFF
;
A
#
# COMPACT_ATOMS: atom_id res chain seq x y z
N MET A 1 9.66 -49.85 14.62
CA MET A 1 9.45 -48.41 14.67
C MET A 1 8.55 -48.12 15.85
N ASN A 2 9.11 -47.46 16.89
CA ASN A 2 8.57 -47.40 18.27
C ASN A 2 7.13 -46.79 18.29
N GLU A 3 6.22 -47.41 19.06
CA GLU A 3 4.85 -46.89 19.26
C GLU A 3 4.85 -45.45 19.80
N LYS A 4 5.82 -45.11 20.63
CA LYS A 4 6.04 -43.72 21.12
C LYS A 4 6.27 -42.71 19.98
N LEU A 5 6.99 -43.09 18.91
CA LEU A 5 7.19 -42.24 17.75
C LEU A 5 5.91 -42.03 16.93
N LYS A 6 5.08 -43.07 16.80
CA LYS A 6 3.75 -42.98 16.14
C LYS A 6 2.81 -42.08 16.93
N GLN A 7 2.84 -42.21 18.25
CA GLN A 7 2.00 -41.41 19.15
C GLN A 7 2.41 -39.93 19.14
N SER A 8 3.72 -39.63 19.19
CA SER A 8 4.23 -38.24 19.06
C SER A 8 3.89 -37.62 17.71
N ALA A 9 4.01 -38.40 16.63
CA ALA A 9 3.63 -37.92 15.30
C ALA A 9 2.13 -37.63 15.19
N ALA A 10 1.28 -38.43 15.82
CA ALA A 10 -0.16 -38.22 15.88
C ALA A 10 -0.52 -36.93 16.65
N TYR A 11 0.15 -36.65 17.76
CA TYR A 11 -0.06 -35.40 18.52
C TYR A 11 0.42 -34.18 17.75
N LEU A 12 1.59 -34.24 17.12
CA LEU A 12 2.14 -33.16 16.30
C LEU A 12 1.20 -32.80 15.14
N THR A 13 0.66 -33.81 14.48
CA THR A 13 -0.27 -33.60 13.36
C THR A 13 -1.64 -33.11 13.81
N ALA A 14 -2.06 -33.48 15.04
CA ALA A 14 -3.28 -32.97 15.66
C ALA A 14 -3.21 -31.46 15.98
N CYS A 15 -2.02 -30.94 16.27
CA CYS A 15 -1.79 -29.52 16.57
C CYS A 15 -1.69 -28.61 15.33
N LEU A 16 -1.45 -29.17 14.13
CA LEU A 16 -1.27 -28.38 12.91
C LEU A 16 -2.42 -27.41 12.59
N PRO A 17 -3.68 -27.82 12.64
CA PRO A 17 -4.79 -26.90 12.40
C PRO A 17 -4.86 -25.78 13.43
N ALA A 18 -4.61 -26.09 14.71
CA ALA A 18 -4.56 -25.08 15.76
C ALA A 18 -3.47 -24.03 15.48
N LEU A 19 -2.34 -24.45 14.93
CA LEU A 19 -1.24 -23.59 14.55
C LEU A 19 -1.65 -22.61 13.45
N ILE A 20 -2.41 -23.05 12.45
CA ILE A 20 -2.95 -22.17 11.41
C ILE A 20 -3.82 -21.07 12.03
N TYR A 21 -4.76 -21.45 12.90
CA TYR A 21 -5.66 -20.49 13.54
C TYR A 21 -4.92 -19.49 14.43
N ILE A 22 -4.00 -19.96 15.25
CA ILE A 22 -3.19 -19.10 16.12
C ILE A 22 -2.39 -18.10 15.27
N THR A 23 -1.79 -18.56 14.16
CA THR A 23 -1.02 -17.70 13.26
C THR A 23 -1.91 -16.63 12.63
N TRP A 24 -3.09 -17.00 12.13
CA TRP A 24 -4.00 -16.03 11.52
C TRP A 24 -4.62 -15.08 12.55
N LEU A 25 -5.03 -15.56 13.72
CA LEU A 25 -5.54 -14.70 14.78
C LEU A 25 -4.48 -13.70 15.25
N SER A 26 -3.23 -14.14 15.41
CA SER A 26 -2.13 -13.22 15.76
C SER A 26 -1.83 -12.22 14.65
N ALA A 27 -1.89 -12.63 13.39
CA ALA A 27 -1.72 -11.73 12.25
C ALA A 27 -2.85 -10.69 12.17
N TYR A 28 -4.11 -11.10 12.41
CA TYR A 28 -5.25 -10.18 12.45
C TYR A 28 -5.16 -9.22 13.64
N TYR A 29 -4.86 -9.73 14.83
CA TYR A 29 -4.67 -8.89 16.00
C TYR A 29 -3.60 -7.81 15.73
N TRP A 30 -2.46 -8.25 15.21
CA TRP A 30 -1.36 -7.39 14.87
C TRP A 30 -1.72 -6.35 13.77
N LEU A 31 -2.52 -6.74 12.78
CA LEU A 31 -2.98 -5.86 11.70
C LEU A 31 -3.94 -4.78 12.21
N LEU A 32 -4.82 -5.15 13.13
CA LEU A 32 -5.80 -4.22 13.70
C LEU A 32 -5.19 -3.32 14.77
N GLU A 33 -4.20 -3.81 15.51
CA GLU A 33 -3.51 -3.04 16.54
C GLU A 33 -2.84 -1.80 15.96
N GLY A 34 -3.10 -0.64 16.54
CA GLY A 34 -2.52 0.64 16.10
C GLY A 34 -2.94 1.08 14.70
N GLY A 35 -3.97 0.46 14.10
CA GLY A 35 -4.46 0.84 12.77
C GLY A 35 -3.52 0.47 11.62
N ARG A 36 -2.64 -0.52 11.80
CA ARG A 36 -1.65 -0.98 10.79
C ARG A 36 -2.26 -1.41 9.46
N TYR A 37 -3.53 -1.88 9.49
CA TYR A 37 -4.27 -2.23 8.27
C TYR A 37 -4.35 -1.07 7.25
N ARG A 38 -4.25 0.19 7.70
CA ARG A 38 -4.27 1.38 6.84
C ARG A 38 -3.07 1.49 5.90
N ALA A 39 -1.99 0.75 6.19
CA ALA A 39 -0.86 0.63 5.28
C ALA A 39 -1.15 -0.27 4.07
N PHE A 40 -2.17 -1.13 4.18
CA PHE A 40 -2.50 -2.14 3.16
C PHE A 40 -3.88 -1.93 2.54
N PHE A 41 -4.84 -1.43 3.30
CA PHE A 41 -6.25 -1.32 2.92
C PHE A 41 -6.79 0.08 3.12
N GLN A 42 -7.77 0.43 2.30
CA GLN A 42 -8.53 1.65 2.47
C GLN A 42 -9.19 1.66 3.87
N PRO A 43 -9.12 2.78 4.61
CA PRO A 43 -9.70 2.87 5.95
C PRO A 43 -11.19 2.51 6.03
N LYS A 44 -11.97 2.77 4.96
CA LYS A 44 -13.40 2.43 4.88
C LYS A 44 -13.69 0.92 4.92
N LEU A 45 -12.69 0.07 4.64
CA LEU A 45 -12.84 -1.40 4.62
C LEU A 45 -12.70 -2.06 5.99
N TRP A 46 -12.51 -1.31 7.07
CA TRP A 46 -12.41 -1.86 8.41
C TRP A 46 -13.57 -2.79 8.82
N PRO A 47 -14.87 -2.55 8.41
CA PRO A 47 -15.95 -3.47 8.78
C PRO A 47 -15.79 -4.85 8.15
N LEU A 48 -15.23 -4.93 6.92
CA LEU A 48 -14.94 -6.21 6.27
C LEU A 48 -13.85 -6.99 7.01
N LEU A 49 -12.84 -6.29 7.54
CA LEU A 49 -11.82 -6.93 8.37
C LEU A 49 -12.42 -7.52 9.66
N ILE A 50 -13.34 -6.80 10.31
CA ILE A 50 -14.04 -7.33 11.49
C ILE A 50 -14.93 -8.51 11.12
N LEU A 51 -15.67 -8.44 10.01
CA LEU A 51 -16.48 -9.55 9.53
C LEU A 51 -15.63 -10.80 9.28
N THR A 52 -14.49 -10.67 8.61
CA THR A 52 -13.58 -11.82 8.37
C THR A 52 -13.01 -12.37 9.66
N LEU A 53 -12.72 -11.54 10.67
CA LEU A 53 -12.30 -12.00 11.99
C LEU A 53 -13.40 -12.80 12.69
N ILE A 54 -14.65 -12.33 12.65
CA ILE A 54 -15.81 -13.05 13.24
C ILE A 54 -15.99 -14.41 12.56
N LEU A 55 -15.92 -14.44 11.22
CA LEU A 55 -16.01 -15.69 10.46
C LEU A 55 -14.86 -16.66 10.80
N LEU A 56 -13.64 -16.14 10.95
CA LEU A 56 -12.48 -16.94 11.34
C LEU A 56 -12.67 -17.53 12.74
N LEU A 57 -13.17 -16.76 13.70
CA LEU A 57 -13.47 -17.22 15.06
C LEU A 57 -14.60 -18.27 15.07
N ALA A 58 -15.68 -18.05 14.34
CA ALA A 58 -16.79 -18.99 14.23
C ALA A 58 -16.33 -20.32 13.60
N TYR A 59 -15.51 -20.24 12.54
CA TYR A 59 -14.95 -21.44 11.92
C TYR A 59 -13.97 -22.16 12.85
N SER A 60 -13.15 -21.42 13.60
CA SER A 60 -12.22 -22.00 14.59
C SER A 60 -12.95 -22.77 15.68
N THR A 61 -14.05 -22.24 16.23
CA THR A 61 -14.85 -22.93 17.26
C THR A 61 -15.51 -24.20 16.71
N ALA A 62 -16.07 -24.13 15.51
CA ALA A 62 -16.64 -25.29 14.83
C ALA A 62 -15.60 -26.38 14.57
N PHE A 63 -14.39 -25.97 14.17
CA PHE A 63 -13.29 -26.89 13.92
C PHE A 63 -12.83 -27.59 15.21
N ILE A 64 -12.61 -26.83 16.30
CA ILE A 64 -12.20 -27.38 17.59
C ILE A 64 -13.23 -28.39 18.11
N SER A 65 -14.53 -28.09 17.98
CA SER A 65 -15.60 -29.00 18.41
C SER A 65 -15.60 -30.32 17.64
N GLN A 66 -15.31 -30.32 16.35
CA GLN A 66 -15.19 -31.54 15.54
C GLN A 66 -13.94 -32.36 15.90
N PHE A 67 -12.86 -31.67 16.28
CA PHE A 67 -11.59 -32.29 16.61
C PHE A 67 -11.62 -33.02 17.93
N THR A 68 -12.32 -32.48 18.93
CA THR A 68 -12.54 -33.15 20.22
C THR A 68 -13.41 -34.37 20.10
N ALA A 69 -14.28 -34.44 19.08
CA ALA A 69 -15.21 -35.56 18.88
C ALA A 69 -14.56 -36.77 18.15
N ARG A 70 -13.43 -36.62 17.42
CA ARG A 70 -12.82 -37.70 16.63
C ARG A 70 -11.28 -37.61 16.59
N PRO A 71 -10.57 -38.13 17.61
CA PRO A 71 -9.12 -37.91 17.75
C PRO A 71 -8.20 -38.77 16.87
N THR A 72 -8.69 -39.69 16.03
CA THR A 72 -7.83 -40.67 15.35
C THR A 72 -8.10 -40.78 13.86
N ARG A 73 -7.54 -39.84 13.09
CA ARG A 73 -7.32 -40.08 11.64
C ARG A 73 -5.85 -39.86 11.34
N ALA A 74 -5.18 -40.90 10.80
CA ALA A 74 -3.83 -40.78 10.28
C ALA A 74 -3.78 -39.65 9.26
N ILE A 75 -2.98 -38.62 9.53
CA ILE A 75 -2.90 -37.43 8.70
C ILE A 75 -1.98 -37.72 7.51
N LYS A 76 -2.51 -37.59 6.32
CA LYS A 76 -1.81 -37.79 5.06
C LYS A 76 -0.82 -36.62 4.83
N ALA A 77 0.22 -36.85 4.02
CA ALA A 77 1.23 -35.86 3.66
C ALA A 77 0.63 -34.53 3.13
N ASP A 78 -0.54 -34.59 2.50
CA ASP A 78 -1.29 -33.44 1.98
C ASP A 78 -1.61 -32.39 3.05
N VAL A 79 -1.75 -32.79 4.31
CA VAL A 79 -2.10 -31.86 5.41
C VAL A 79 -0.92 -30.95 5.75
N TRP A 80 0.31 -31.46 5.67
CA TRP A 80 1.52 -30.65 5.88
C TRP A 80 1.68 -29.57 4.81
N LEU A 81 1.47 -29.96 3.55
CA LEU A 81 1.53 -29.06 2.43
C LEU A 81 0.46 -27.95 2.53
N ASN A 82 -0.78 -28.34 2.82
CA ASN A 82 -1.89 -27.40 3.00
C ASN A 82 -1.64 -26.45 4.18
N THR A 83 -1.09 -26.97 5.29
CA THR A 83 -0.73 -26.13 6.45
C THR A 83 0.34 -25.11 6.08
N ALA A 84 1.40 -25.52 5.38
CA ALA A 84 2.46 -24.63 4.93
C ALA A 84 1.91 -23.53 3.99
N ILE A 85 1.07 -23.90 3.02
CA ILE A 85 0.43 -22.94 2.09
C ILE A 85 -0.42 -21.91 2.85
N LEU A 86 -1.13 -22.32 3.90
CA LEU A 86 -1.99 -21.43 4.67
C LEU A 86 -1.24 -20.55 5.67
N VAL A 87 -0.12 -21.01 6.21
CA VAL A 87 0.69 -20.26 7.19
C VAL A 87 1.62 -19.26 6.51
N LEU A 88 2.16 -19.61 5.34
CA LEU A 88 3.14 -18.81 4.63
C LEU A 88 2.68 -17.37 4.33
N PRO A 89 1.43 -17.10 3.86
CA PRO A 89 0.97 -15.73 3.65
C PRO A 89 0.91 -14.89 4.93
N ALA A 90 0.53 -15.50 6.06
CA ALA A 90 0.48 -14.79 7.34
C ALA A 90 1.89 -14.41 7.84
N LEU A 91 2.88 -15.28 7.67
CA LEU A 91 4.28 -14.98 7.96
C LEU A 91 4.83 -13.90 7.02
N PHE A 92 4.42 -13.93 5.75
CA PHE A 92 4.82 -12.93 4.77
C PHE A 92 4.28 -11.53 5.13
N LEU A 93 3.07 -11.41 5.67
CA LEU A 93 2.53 -10.15 6.17
C LEU A 93 3.43 -9.51 7.23
N TRP A 94 4.00 -10.29 8.12
CA TRP A 94 4.94 -9.79 9.13
C TRP A 94 6.25 -9.31 8.53
N SER A 95 6.74 -9.99 7.48
CA SER A 95 7.99 -9.62 6.80
C SER A 95 7.87 -8.29 6.03
N ILE A 96 6.68 -7.99 5.49
CA ILE A 96 6.46 -6.78 4.67
C ILE A 96 6.16 -5.54 5.54
N TYR A 97 5.87 -5.73 6.82
CA TYR A 97 5.52 -4.61 7.69
C TYR A 97 6.64 -3.56 7.76
N GLY A 98 6.21 -2.31 7.61
CA GLY A 98 7.11 -1.16 7.59
C GLY A 98 7.58 -0.77 6.19
N GLN A 99 7.42 -1.66 5.20
CA GLN A 99 7.65 -1.31 3.81
C GLN A 99 6.41 -0.58 3.26
N SER A 100 6.57 0.66 2.89
CA SER A 100 5.56 1.39 2.11
C SER A 100 5.88 1.25 0.62
N LEU A 101 4.88 1.48 -0.22
CA LEU A 101 5.11 1.60 -1.66
C LEU A 101 6.05 2.79 -1.90
N GLY A 102 7.24 2.51 -2.35
CA GLY A 102 8.31 3.48 -2.56
C GLY A 102 8.65 3.71 -4.03
N ALA A 103 9.83 4.31 -4.24
CA ALA A 103 10.38 4.67 -5.55
C ALA A 103 10.48 3.48 -6.51
N ASP A 104 10.82 2.29 -6.04
CA ASP A 104 10.88 1.09 -6.88
C ASP A 104 9.50 0.68 -7.38
N ALA A 105 8.49 0.74 -6.50
CA ALA A 105 7.11 0.45 -6.87
C ALA A 105 6.59 1.53 -7.84
N PHE A 106 6.97 2.79 -7.62
CA PHE A 106 6.67 3.89 -8.53
C PHE A 106 7.28 3.65 -9.91
N ALA A 107 8.57 3.35 -10.00
CA ALA A 107 9.24 3.13 -11.28
C ALA A 107 8.58 2.02 -12.10
N LYS A 108 8.26 0.89 -11.46
CA LYS A 108 7.60 -0.26 -12.11
C LYS A 108 6.17 0.04 -12.57
N ARG A 109 5.40 0.80 -11.79
CA ARG A 109 3.99 1.09 -12.08
C ARG A 109 3.80 2.31 -12.97
N ALA A 110 4.62 3.36 -12.81
CA ALA A 110 4.55 4.55 -13.64
C ALA A 110 4.78 4.25 -15.13
N PHE A 111 5.69 3.31 -15.43
CA PHE A 111 5.92 2.87 -16.80
C PHE A 111 4.66 2.30 -17.45
N ASN A 112 3.89 1.48 -16.73
CA ASN A 112 2.65 0.89 -17.22
C ASN A 112 1.49 1.90 -17.27
N THR A 113 1.46 2.86 -16.34
CA THR A 113 0.35 3.84 -16.21
C THR A 113 0.42 4.92 -17.30
N VAL A 114 1.62 5.36 -17.68
CA VAL A 114 1.80 6.35 -18.77
C VAL A 114 1.32 5.82 -20.12
N GLN A 115 1.35 4.50 -20.34
CA GLN A 115 0.86 3.87 -21.57
C GLN A 115 -0.66 3.64 -21.59
N ASN A 116 -1.31 3.52 -20.43
CA ASN A 116 -2.68 3.01 -20.31
C ASN A 116 -3.68 3.94 -19.59
N LEU A 117 -3.33 5.20 -19.29
CA LEU A 117 -4.33 6.14 -18.78
C LEU A 117 -5.32 6.46 -19.90
N PRO A 118 -6.61 6.04 -19.80
CA PRO A 118 -7.63 6.52 -20.69
C PRO A 118 -7.69 8.05 -20.56
N ALA A 119 -7.84 8.75 -21.67
CA ALA A 119 -8.01 10.21 -21.70
C ALA A 119 -9.27 10.67 -20.94
N GLU A 120 -10.10 9.76 -20.49
CA GLU A 120 -11.36 9.97 -19.79
C GLU A 120 -11.29 9.48 -18.34
N GLY A 121 -10.62 10.27 -17.49
CA GLY A 121 -10.67 10.10 -16.03
C GLY A 121 -12.01 10.48 -15.40
N VAL A 122 -13.13 10.19 -16.06
CA VAL A 122 -14.49 10.59 -15.61
C VAL A 122 -14.88 9.89 -14.30
N TYR A 123 -14.48 8.65 -14.10
CA TYR A 123 -14.78 7.90 -12.85
C TYR A 123 -13.99 8.39 -11.64
N LEU A 124 -12.77 8.88 -11.87
CA LEU A 124 -11.93 9.46 -10.80
C LEU A 124 -12.42 10.85 -10.38
N ARG A 125 -13.05 11.59 -11.27
CA ARG A 125 -13.48 12.98 -11.04
C ARG A 125 -14.57 13.09 -9.97
N ASN A 126 -15.57 12.22 -10.03
CA ASN A 126 -16.72 12.26 -9.10
C ASN A 126 -16.36 11.80 -7.68
N SER A 127 -15.36 10.92 -7.56
CA SER A 127 -14.85 10.48 -6.24
C SER A 127 -13.88 11.48 -5.62
N LEU A 128 -13.29 12.36 -6.43
CA LEU A 128 -12.29 13.34 -6.01
C LEU A 128 -12.89 14.61 -5.40
N GLU A 129 -14.09 15.01 -5.82
CA GLU A 129 -14.76 16.19 -5.27
C GLU A 129 -15.09 16.04 -3.78
N SER A 130 -15.24 14.78 -3.30
CA SER A 130 -15.48 14.48 -1.89
C SER A 130 -14.21 14.42 -1.03
N ALA A 131 -13.03 14.32 -1.62
CA ALA A 131 -11.76 14.21 -0.88
C ALA A 131 -11.06 15.56 -0.60
N THR A 132 -11.55 16.65 -1.23
CA THR A 132 -10.91 17.98 -1.21
C THR A 132 -11.32 18.85 -0.03
N SER A 133 -11.53 18.28 1.15
CA SER A 133 -11.89 19.04 2.37
C SER A 133 -10.67 19.48 3.21
N GLY A 134 -9.47 19.51 2.63
CA GLY A 134 -8.24 19.94 3.31
C GLY A 134 -7.71 21.27 2.80
N SER A 135 -7.09 22.06 3.67
CA SER A 135 -6.58 23.41 3.40
C SER A 135 -5.42 23.50 2.39
N MET A 136 -4.84 22.38 1.94
CA MET A 136 -3.76 22.35 0.95
C MET A 136 -4.11 21.41 -0.20
N PRO A 137 -3.83 21.81 -1.48
CA PRO A 137 -4.07 20.96 -2.63
C PRO A 137 -3.18 19.71 -2.58
N THR A 138 -3.73 18.58 -3.00
CA THR A 138 -2.97 17.34 -3.16
C THR A 138 -2.32 17.28 -4.55
N LEU A 139 -1.35 16.37 -4.75
CA LEU A 139 -0.79 16.11 -6.09
C LEU A 139 -1.88 15.75 -7.10
N LEU A 140 -2.89 15.04 -6.65
CA LEU A 140 -3.99 14.61 -7.48
C LEU A 140 -4.87 15.78 -7.92
N ASP A 141 -5.13 16.75 -7.02
CA ASP A 141 -5.86 17.97 -7.34
C ASP A 141 -5.17 18.77 -8.44
N LEU A 142 -3.84 18.89 -8.35
CA LEU A 142 -3.05 19.60 -9.36
C LEU A 142 -3.08 18.91 -10.73
N ILE A 143 -3.11 17.59 -10.75
CA ILE A 143 -3.14 16.82 -12.00
C ILE A 143 -4.53 16.86 -12.63
N THR A 144 -5.58 16.78 -11.80
CA THR A 144 -6.97 16.71 -12.26
C THR A 144 -7.52 18.08 -12.65
N ASN A 145 -7.18 19.12 -11.87
CA ASN A 145 -7.69 20.48 -12.05
C ASN A 145 -6.58 21.45 -12.52
N ARG A 146 -5.78 21.04 -13.50
CA ARG A 146 -4.59 21.77 -13.98
C ARG A 146 -4.89 23.24 -14.28
N GLU A 147 -5.98 23.52 -14.98
CA GLU A 147 -6.37 24.87 -15.38
C GLU A 147 -6.61 25.79 -14.18
N LYS A 148 -7.12 25.27 -13.08
CA LYS A 148 -7.35 26.03 -11.85
C LYS A 148 -6.07 26.49 -11.18
N PHE A 149 -4.98 25.70 -11.32
CA PHE A 149 -3.72 25.94 -10.65
C PHE A 149 -2.64 26.54 -11.57
N GLU A 150 -2.87 26.62 -12.87
CA GLU A 150 -1.92 27.15 -13.83
C GLU A 150 -1.48 28.57 -13.44
N GLY A 151 -0.17 28.81 -13.38
CA GLY A 151 0.41 30.08 -12.99
C GLY A 151 0.26 30.46 -11.51
N ARG A 152 -0.21 29.54 -10.65
CA ARG A 152 -0.38 29.81 -9.22
C ARG A 152 0.74 29.21 -8.37
N GLN A 153 1.02 29.87 -7.26
CA GLN A 153 1.85 29.31 -6.20
C GLN A 153 1.10 28.16 -5.52
N VAL A 154 1.77 27.02 -5.44
CA VAL A 154 1.24 25.80 -4.81
C VAL A 154 2.20 25.28 -3.76
N SER A 155 1.66 24.58 -2.75
CA SER A 155 2.41 23.85 -1.74
C SER A 155 1.88 22.44 -1.68
N VAL A 156 2.72 21.45 -1.99
CA VAL A 156 2.30 20.04 -2.04
C VAL A 156 3.36 19.13 -1.43
N GLU A 157 2.88 17.98 -0.92
CA GLU A 157 3.72 16.97 -0.28
C GLU A 157 3.72 15.67 -1.07
N GLY A 158 4.87 15.01 -1.11
CA GLY A 158 5.04 13.72 -1.75
C GLY A 158 6.41 13.13 -1.52
N MET A 159 6.66 12.01 -2.17
CA MET A 159 7.95 11.32 -2.16
C MET A 159 8.78 11.69 -3.38
N VAL A 160 10.08 11.71 -3.21
CA VAL A 160 11.06 11.98 -4.28
C VAL A 160 11.36 10.71 -5.05
N TYR A 161 11.32 10.81 -6.38
CA TYR A 161 11.89 9.83 -7.28
C TYR A 161 12.83 10.49 -8.27
N ARG A 162 14.06 9.97 -8.33
CA ARG A 162 15.07 10.33 -9.34
C ARG A 162 15.42 9.09 -10.15
N SER A 163 15.27 9.19 -11.46
CA SER A 163 15.75 8.15 -12.36
C SER A 163 17.27 8.24 -12.51
N THR A 164 17.94 7.10 -12.57
CA THR A 164 19.36 7.02 -12.93
C THR A 164 19.53 7.51 -14.37
N GLY A 165 20.23 8.63 -14.55
CA GLY A 165 20.45 9.24 -15.88
C GLY A 165 19.48 10.38 -16.25
N ALA A 166 18.56 10.77 -15.36
CA ALA A 166 17.72 11.96 -15.57
C ALA A 166 18.49 13.25 -15.30
N ASP A 167 18.04 14.34 -15.95
CA ASP A 167 18.60 15.69 -15.83
C ASP A 167 18.87 16.06 -14.37
N SER A 168 20.06 16.59 -14.12
CA SER A 168 20.56 16.94 -12.78
C SER A 168 19.72 17.96 -12.02
N ASN A 169 18.76 18.63 -12.68
CA ASN A 169 18.05 19.79 -12.16
C ASN A 169 16.60 19.50 -11.75
N GLY A 170 16.15 18.23 -11.77
CA GLY A 170 14.77 17.91 -11.44
C GLY A 170 14.59 16.53 -10.82
N PHE A 171 13.37 16.31 -10.30
CA PHE A 171 12.91 15.01 -9.79
C PHE A 171 11.40 14.86 -9.99
N ALA A 172 10.90 13.66 -9.92
CA ALA A 172 9.46 13.42 -9.84
C ALA A 172 9.01 13.44 -8.37
N LEU A 173 8.05 14.28 -8.06
CA LEU A 173 7.32 14.25 -6.81
C LEU A 173 6.12 13.34 -7.00
N PHE A 174 6.02 12.26 -6.23
CA PHE A 174 4.98 11.27 -6.45
C PHE A 174 4.24 10.89 -5.16
N ARG A 175 3.03 10.41 -5.32
CA ARG A 175 2.22 9.73 -4.31
C ARG A 175 1.41 8.61 -4.95
N PHE A 176 0.99 7.66 -4.13
CA PHE A 176 0.05 6.63 -4.56
C PHE A 176 -1.37 6.97 -4.12
N ALA A 177 -2.32 6.70 -4.98
CA ALA A 177 -3.73 6.69 -4.64
C ALA A 177 -4.23 5.24 -4.63
N VAL A 178 -5.01 4.90 -3.62
CA VAL A 178 -5.49 3.55 -3.33
C VAL A 178 -7.00 3.55 -3.35
N VAL A 179 -7.59 2.62 -4.10
CA VAL A 179 -9.04 2.43 -4.19
C VAL A 179 -9.51 1.43 -3.14
N CYS A 180 -8.93 0.23 -3.08
CA CYS A 180 -9.29 -0.77 -2.09
C CYS A 180 -8.08 -1.25 -1.27
N CYS A 181 -6.93 -1.49 -1.88
CA CYS A 181 -5.75 -2.00 -1.19
C CYS A 181 -4.45 -1.58 -1.89
N ALA A 182 -3.31 -1.79 -1.23
CA ALA A 182 -1.99 -1.44 -1.78
C ALA A 182 -1.65 -2.11 -3.12
N ALA A 183 -2.34 -3.20 -3.48
CA ALA A 183 -2.14 -3.87 -4.77
C ALA A 183 -2.70 -3.06 -5.94
N ASP A 184 -3.79 -2.31 -5.75
CA ASP A 184 -4.41 -1.46 -6.77
C ASP A 184 -3.85 -0.03 -6.79
N ALA A 185 -2.85 0.27 -5.98
CA ALA A 185 -2.30 1.60 -5.85
C ALA A 185 -1.78 2.16 -7.18
N LEU A 186 -2.33 3.29 -7.59
CA LEU A 186 -1.95 4.02 -8.80
C LEU A 186 -0.97 5.15 -8.46
N PRO A 187 0.17 5.24 -9.16
CA PRO A 187 1.12 6.32 -8.95
C PRO A 187 0.67 7.60 -9.65
N PHE A 188 0.74 8.71 -8.94
CA PHE A 188 0.56 10.07 -9.47
C PHE A 188 1.83 10.85 -9.26
N SER A 189 2.29 11.57 -10.26
CA SER A 189 3.52 12.33 -10.16
C SER A 189 3.46 13.67 -10.90
N ILE A 190 4.21 14.62 -10.37
CA ILE A 190 4.46 15.94 -10.99
C ILE A 190 5.97 16.13 -11.09
N ARG A 191 6.44 16.66 -12.20
CA ARG A 191 7.83 17.03 -12.37
C ARG A 191 8.14 18.26 -11.51
N VAL A 192 9.20 18.20 -10.75
CA VAL A 192 9.71 19.34 -9.98
C VAL A 192 11.04 19.78 -10.57
N GLU A 193 11.13 21.05 -10.94
CA GLU A 193 12.35 21.68 -11.38
C GLU A 193 12.87 22.59 -10.27
N THR A 194 14.13 22.44 -9.89
CA THR A 194 14.74 23.21 -8.82
C THR A 194 16.11 23.75 -9.26
N LYS A 195 16.39 24.99 -8.90
CA LYS A 195 17.70 25.61 -9.12
C LYS A 195 18.75 25.16 -8.10
N SER A 196 18.28 24.68 -6.94
CA SER A 196 19.14 24.19 -5.86
C SER A 196 19.40 22.69 -6.03
N ARG A 197 20.67 22.32 -6.14
CA ARG A 197 21.11 20.92 -6.24
C ARG A 197 21.09 20.29 -4.84
N GLN A 198 19.90 19.99 -4.31
CA GLN A 198 19.78 19.24 -3.09
C GLN A 198 19.93 17.74 -3.40
N GLU A 199 20.81 17.06 -2.67
CA GLU A 199 20.94 15.60 -2.73
C GLU A 199 19.80 14.91 -1.98
N LEU A 200 18.61 14.96 -2.57
CA LEU A 200 17.45 14.24 -2.05
C LEU A 200 17.53 12.77 -2.51
N LYS A 201 17.51 11.85 -1.56
CA LYS A 201 17.44 10.40 -1.85
C LYS A 201 16.04 10.03 -2.29
N ASN A 202 15.92 8.94 -3.06
CA ASN A 202 14.62 8.34 -3.35
C ASN A 202 13.90 8.00 -2.05
N ASP A 203 12.57 8.05 -2.08
CA ASP A 203 11.68 7.80 -0.93
C ASP A 203 11.72 8.87 0.17
N THR A 204 12.49 9.94 -0.01
CA THR A 204 12.45 11.07 0.92
C THR A 204 11.11 11.81 0.77
N TRP A 205 10.40 12.00 1.88
CA TRP A 205 9.23 12.87 1.92
C TRP A 205 9.65 14.32 1.90
N VAL A 206 9.03 15.09 1.03
CA VAL A 206 9.29 16.53 0.90
C VAL A 206 8.01 17.32 0.74
N ARG A 207 8.06 18.57 1.19
CA ARG A 207 7.13 19.63 0.80
C ARG A 207 7.78 20.47 -0.26
N VAL A 208 7.07 20.68 -1.36
CA VAL A 208 7.51 21.52 -2.48
C VAL A 208 6.61 22.73 -2.57
N GLU A 209 7.19 23.91 -2.54
CA GLU A 209 6.52 25.19 -2.72
C GLU A 209 7.06 25.82 -4.01
N GLY A 210 6.18 26.19 -4.91
CA GLY A 210 6.60 26.77 -6.18
C GLY A 210 5.45 27.10 -7.12
N LEU A 211 5.81 27.60 -8.29
CA LEU A 211 4.88 27.97 -9.35
C LEU A 211 4.48 26.73 -10.14
N PHE A 212 3.18 26.42 -10.18
CA PHE A 212 2.65 25.34 -11.00
C PHE A 212 2.53 25.80 -12.46
N SER A 213 2.95 24.96 -13.37
CA SER A 213 2.85 25.20 -14.82
C SER A 213 2.63 23.87 -15.56
N THR A 214 2.09 23.97 -16.76
CA THR A 214 1.93 22.83 -17.66
C THR A 214 2.83 23.00 -18.86
N ALA A 215 3.77 22.08 -19.04
CA ALA A 215 4.65 22.04 -20.22
C ALA A 215 4.21 20.94 -21.18
N THR A 216 4.40 21.16 -22.48
CA THR A 216 4.21 20.12 -23.49
C THR A 216 5.57 19.51 -23.83
N ILE A 217 5.78 18.26 -23.42
CA ILE A 217 7.01 17.51 -23.68
C ILE A 217 6.66 16.32 -24.58
N ASN A 218 7.26 16.21 -25.75
CA ASN A 218 6.99 15.14 -26.72
C ASN A 218 5.47 14.98 -27.05
N GLY A 219 4.75 16.10 -27.21
CA GLY A 219 3.32 16.09 -27.51
C GLY A 219 2.39 15.74 -26.33
N LYS A 220 2.94 15.46 -25.14
CA LYS A 220 2.18 15.19 -23.93
C LYS A 220 2.24 16.38 -22.97
N ARG A 221 1.07 16.75 -22.42
CA ARG A 221 1.01 17.78 -21.37
C ARG A 221 1.52 17.20 -20.05
N VAL A 222 2.62 17.75 -19.54
CA VAL A 222 3.27 17.36 -18.28
C VAL A 222 3.09 18.49 -17.27
N SER A 223 2.55 18.15 -16.11
CA SER A 223 2.47 19.07 -14.97
C SER A 223 3.84 19.25 -14.34
N THR A 224 4.25 20.50 -14.13
CA THR A 224 5.58 20.85 -13.61
C THR A 224 5.42 21.88 -12.48
N ILE A 225 6.24 21.77 -11.44
CA ILE A 225 6.37 22.80 -10.40
C ILE A 225 7.78 23.37 -10.47
N ASN A 226 7.88 24.67 -10.74
CA ASN A 226 9.11 25.42 -10.60
C ASN A 226 9.32 25.75 -9.12
N ALA A 227 10.10 24.91 -8.44
CA ALA A 227 10.23 24.96 -7.00
C ALA A 227 11.06 26.18 -6.55
N ALA A 228 10.44 27.01 -5.73
CA ALA A 228 11.12 28.06 -4.98
C ALA A 228 11.73 27.49 -3.69
N ARG A 229 11.07 26.50 -3.08
CA ARG A 229 11.52 25.85 -1.85
C ARG A 229 11.19 24.37 -1.86
N VAL A 230 12.16 23.56 -1.42
CA VAL A 230 11.98 22.12 -1.18
C VAL A 230 12.43 21.82 0.25
N GLN A 231 11.54 21.30 1.08
CA GLN A 231 11.79 21.03 2.47
C GLN A 231 11.58 19.54 2.77
N PRO A 232 12.62 18.81 3.24
CA PRO A 232 12.44 17.43 3.72
C PRO A 232 11.49 17.37 4.91
N LEU A 233 10.66 16.36 4.91
CA LEU A 233 9.68 16.09 5.97
C LEU A 233 9.96 14.72 6.62
N PRO A 234 9.57 14.52 7.88
CA PRO A 234 9.53 13.19 8.44
C PRO A 234 8.52 12.32 7.69
N THR A 235 8.78 11.02 7.63
CA THR A 235 7.86 10.07 7.01
C THR A 235 6.49 10.13 7.71
N PRO A 236 5.41 10.43 6.97
CA PRO A 236 4.10 10.53 7.57
C PRO A 236 3.60 9.16 8.08
N PRO A 237 2.66 9.15 9.04
CA PRO A 237 2.05 7.92 9.51
C PRO A 237 1.29 7.21 8.37
N PRO A 238 1.06 5.88 8.45
CA PRO A 238 0.53 5.06 7.37
C PRO A 238 -0.74 5.60 6.71
N GLU A 239 -1.65 6.15 7.51
CA GLU A 239 -2.92 6.72 7.06
C GLU A 239 -2.80 7.99 6.20
N LYS A 240 -1.64 8.64 6.23
CA LYS A 240 -1.34 9.85 5.44
C LYS A 240 -0.41 9.60 4.26
N ARG A 241 0.13 8.39 4.14
CA ARG A 241 1.08 8.05 3.06
C ARG A 241 0.39 7.95 1.71
N TYR A 242 -0.83 7.45 1.71
CA TYR A 242 -1.62 7.24 0.49
C TYR A 242 -2.76 8.24 0.39
N LEU A 243 -3.19 8.51 -0.83
CA LEU A 243 -4.44 9.18 -1.13
C LEU A 243 -5.52 8.09 -1.22
N PHE A 244 -6.64 8.27 -0.53
CA PHE A 244 -7.77 7.34 -0.57
C PHE A 244 -8.97 8.01 -1.22
N PHE A 245 -9.71 7.23 -2.03
CA PHE A 245 -10.92 7.67 -2.71
C PHE A 245 -12.18 7.30 -1.95
#